data_55c5428c37cf4e89975b08f0e001ef9e
#
_entry.id   55c5428c37cf4e89975b08f0e001ef9e
#
_cell.length_a   1.000
_cell.length_b   1.000
_cell.length_c   1.000
_cell.angle_alpha   90.00
_cell.angle_beta   90.00
_cell.angle_gamma   90.00
#
_symmetry.space_group_name_H-M   'P 1'
#
loop_
_entity.id
_entity.type
_entity.pdbx_description
1 polymer ?
#
loop_
_entity_poly.entity_id
_entity_poly.type
_entity_poly.pdbx_seq_one_letter_code
_entity_poly.pdbx_strand_id
1 'polypeptide(L)'
;MSDIEIKGILGKKLGMTQIFDEENRVVPVTVVEAGPCVVTQVRSKETDGYEAVQIAFGEIDPRKVNKPAAGHFKKAGVTPRRHVAEIRVADASSYEVGQDVTVDIFNDVKFVDVTGTTKGKGYAGGMKRHGFAGQGAAHGNQAAHRRVG
;
A
#
# COMPACT_ATOMS: atom_id res chain seq x y z
N MET A 1 11.60 -15.83 -21.09
CA MET A 1 10.60 -14.96 -20.44
C MET A 1 11.19 -14.62 -19.09
N SER A 2 11.63 -13.38 -18.92
CA SER A 2 12.28 -12.94 -17.67
C SER A 2 11.21 -12.88 -16.59
N ASP A 3 11.37 -13.66 -15.53
CA ASP A 3 10.52 -13.62 -14.35
C ASP A 3 10.66 -12.23 -13.70
N ILE A 4 9.66 -11.39 -13.95
CA ILE A 4 9.56 -10.08 -13.32
C ILE A 4 9.20 -10.32 -11.85
N GLU A 5 10.17 -10.24 -10.96
CA GLU A 5 9.99 -10.51 -9.52
C GLU A 5 9.54 -9.29 -8.70
N ILE A 6 8.83 -8.33 -9.28
CA ILE A 6 8.14 -7.34 -8.43
C ILE A 6 6.99 -8.06 -7.72
N LYS A 7 7.15 -8.31 -6.41
CA LYS A 7 6.15 -8.97 -5.57
C LYS A 7 5.14 -8.00 -4.95
N GLY A 8 4.94 -6.82 -5.52
CA GLY A 8 4.01 -5.83 -4.97
C GLY A 8 3.61 -4.76 -5.97
N ILE A 9 2.46 -4.14 -5.73
CA ILE A 9 1.91 -3.07 -6.55
C ILE A 9 1.22 -2.02 -5.67
N LEU A 10 1.16 -0.78 -6.12
CA LEU A 10 0.36 0.24 -5.46
C LEU A 10 -1.07 0.21 -5.97
N GLY A 11 -2.00 0.42 -5.05
CA GLY A 11 -3.41 0.43 -5.40
C GLY A 11 -4.25 1.31 -4.47
N LYS A 12 -5.51 1.45 -4.82
CA LYS A 12 -6.50 2.23 -4.08
C LYS A 12 -7.72 1.37 -3.78
N LYS A 13 -8.10 1.29 -2.51
CA LYS A 13 -9.37 0.66 -2.12
C LYS A 13 -10.53 1.50 -2.65
N LEU A 14 -11.39 0.93 -3.48
CA LEU A 14 -12.60 1.56 -4.00
C LEU A 14 -13.78 1.36 -3.05
N GLY A 15 -13.93 0.16 -2.50
CA GLY A 15 -15.03 -0.15 -1.59
C GLY A 15 -15.11 -1.64 -1.28
N MET A 16 -16.25 -2.04 -0.76
CA MET A 16 -16.59 -3.45 -0.53
C MET A 16 -17.90 -3.78 -1.23
N THR A 17 -18.00 -5.00 -1.72
CA THR A 17 -19.22 -5.57 -2.32
C THR A 17 -19.28 -7.07 -1.99
N GLN A 18 -20.20 -7.76 -2.61
CA GLN A 18 -20.33 -9.20 -2.52
C GLN A 18 -20.42 -9.78 -3.93
N ILE A 19 -19.87 -10.97 -4.09
CA ILE A 19 -19.99 -11.77 -5.31
C ILE A 19 -20.56 -13.14 -4.94
N PHE A 20 -21.08 -13.85 -5.92
CA PHE A 20 -21.48 -15.25 -5.76
C PHE A 20 -20.40 -16.15 -6.34
N ASP A 21 -19.99 -17.16 -5.60
CA ASP A 21 -19.10 -18.19 -6.11
C ASP A 21 -19.85 -19.20 -7.00
N GLU A 22 -19.12 -20.19 -7.53
CA GLU A 22 -19.69 -21.24 -8.39
C GLU A 22 -20.74 -22.11 -7.69
N GLU A 23 -20.74 -22.13 -6.34
CA GLU A 23 -21.69 -22.85 -5.51
C GLU A 23 -22.85 -21.96 -5.01
N ASN A 24 -23.03 -20.76 -5.61
CA ASN A 24 -24.02 -19.75 -5.20
C ASN A 24 -23.89 -19.26 -3.74
N ARG A 25 -22.71 -19.36 -3.14
CA ARG A 25 -22.47 -18.78 -1.82
C ARG A 25 -22.05 -17.31 -1.94
N VAL A 26 -22.57 -16.50 -1.05
CA VAL A 26 -22.21 -15.07 -0.99
C VAL A 26 -20.80 -14.93 -0.41
N VAL A 27 -19.90 -14.33 -1.19
CA VAL A 27 -18.53 -14.02 -0.76
C VAL A 27 -18.35 -12.51 -0.66
N PRO A 28 -18.08 -11.95 0.54
CA PRO A 28 -17.76 -10.54 0.69
C PRO A 28 -16.37 -10.24 0.12
N VAL A 29 -16.28 -9.22 -0.73
CA VAL A 29 -15.03 -8.84 -1.39
C VAL A 29 -14.72 -7.36 -1.22
N THR A 30 -13.44 -7.03 -1.14
CA THR A 30 -12.94 -5.66 -1.24
C THR A 30 -12.46 -5.42 -2.67
N VAL A 31 -12.94 -4.36 -3.28
CA VAL A 31 -12.52 -3.94 -4.61
C VAL A 31 -11.35 -2.98 -4.49
N VAL A 32 -10.25 -3.33 -5.14
CA VAL A 32 -9.01 -2.54 -5.17
C VAL A 32 -8.66 -2.24 -6.62
N GLU A 33 -8.47 -0.97 -6.94
CA GLU A 33 -7.85 -0.53 -8.19
C GLU A 33 -6.33 -0.70 -8.03
N ALA A 34 -5.73 -1.68 -8.69
CA ALA A 34 -4.30 -2.01 -8.60
C ALA A 34 -3.58 -1.67 -9.91
N GLY A 35 -2.73 -0.65 -9.88
CA GLY A 35 -2.03 -0.16 -11.07
C GLY A 35 -2.93 0.54 -12.13
N PRO A 36 -2.42 0.83 -13.35
CA PRO A 36 -1.03 0.63 -13.72
C PRO A 36 -0.08 1.54 -12.91
N CYS A 37 1.04 0.98 -12.50
CA CYS A 37 2.14 1.72 -11.86
C CYS A 37 3.27 1.90 -12.86
N VAL A 38 3.98 3.01 -12.78
CA VAL A 38 5.14 3.27 -13.64
C VAL A 38 6.42 3.26 -12.82
N VAL A 39 7.48 2.63 -13.32
CA VAL A 39 8.80 2.63 -12.71
C VAL A 39 9.43 4.03 -12.88
N THR A 40 9.76 4.68 -11.77
CA THR A 40 10.36 6.03 -11.77
C THR A 40 11.84 6.03 -11.47
N GLN A 41 12.34 5.01 -10.77
CA GLN A 41 13.76 4.85 -10.48
C GLN A 41 14.10 3.39 -10.18
N VAL A 42 15.28 2.97 -10.59
CA VAL A 42 15.88 1.70 -10.21
C VAL A 42 17.04 1.99 -9.29
N ARG A 43 17.07 1.31 -8.14
CA ARG A 43 18.14 1.36 -7.14
C ARG A 43 19.06 0.15 -7.28
N SER A 44 20.35 0.39 -7.34
CA SER A 44 21.34 -0.68 -7.41
C SER A 44 22.20 -0.74 -6.15
N LYS A 45 22.70 -1.93 -5.83
CA LYS A 45 23.57 -2.14 -4.66
C LYS A 45 24.85 -1.35 -4.74
N GLU A 46 25.38 -1.11 -5.95
CA GLU A 46 26.63 -0.39 -6.16
C GLU A 46 26.52 1.10 -5.84
N THR A 47 25.42 1.74 -6.24
CA THR A 47 25.21 3.19 -6.09
C THR A 47 24.44 3.56 -4.83
N ASP A 48 23.44 2.74 -4.45
CA ASP A 48 22.50 3.05 -3.37
C ASP A 48 22.69 2.16 -2.13
N GLY A 49 23.49 1.10 -2.23
CA GLY A 49 23.76 0.14 -1.16
C GLY A 49 22.67 -0.94 -1.01
N TYR A 50 21.63 -0.90 -1.85
CA TYR A 50 20.55 -1.88 -1.86
C TYR A 50 19.85 -1.93 -3.22
N GLU A 51 19.13 -3.00 -3.46
CA GLU A 51 18.33 -3.18 -4.67
C GLU A 51 16.84 -2.95 -4.41
N ALA A 52 16.26 -2.05 -5.21
CA ALA A 52 14.84 -1.73 -5.16
C ALA A 52 14.37 -1.09 -6.47
N VAL A 53 13.08 -1.21 -6.73
CA VAL A 53 12.42 -0.52 -7.82
C VAL A 53 11.42 0.47 -7.23
N GLN A 54 11.56 1.74 -7.60
CA GLN A 54 10.62 2.77 -7.22
C GLN A 54 9.49 2.82 -8.24
N ILE A 55 8.26 2.61 -7.78
CA ILE A 55 7.04 2.65 -8.59
C ILE A 55 6.16 3.82 -8.17
N ALA A 56 5.44 4.37 -9.13
CA ALA A 56 4.53 5.49 -8.93
C ALA A 56 3.12 5.18 -9.43
N PHE A 57 2.10 5.60 -8.67
CA PHE A 57 0.69 5.31 -8.91
C PHE A 57 -0.20 6.54 -8.70
N GLY A 58 -1.31 6.57 -9.41
CA GLY A 58 -2.37 7.56 -9.28
C GLY A 58 -2.04 8.90 -9.94
N GLU A 59 -2.95 9.43 -10.68
CA GLU A 59 -2.77 10.71 -11.38
C GLU A 59 -2.81 11.90 -10.41
N ILE A 60 -2.04 12.93 -10.72
CA ILE A 60 -2.02 14.19 -10.00
C ILE A 60 -1.90 15.34 -10.97
N ASP A 61 -2.62 16.43 -10.73
CA ASP A 61 -2.46 17.66 -11.49
C ASP A 61 -1.02 18.19 -11.32
N PRO A 62 -0.27 18.42 -12.42
CA PRO A 62 1.10 18.94 -12.36
C PRO A 62 1.26 20.22 -11.55
N ARG A 63 0.21 21.05 -11.47
CA ARG A 63 0.18 22.29 -10.68
C ARG A 63 0.27 22.05 -9.17
N LYS A 64 -0.11 20.83 -8.71
CA LYS A 64 -0.08 20.42 -7.31
C LYS A 64 1.22 19.74 -6.91
N VAL A 65 2.16 19.62 -7.84
CA VAL A 65 3.46 18.96 -7.60
C VAL A 65 4.52 20.03 -7.35
N ASN A 66 5.29 19.89 -6.26
CA ASN A 66 6.38 20.80 -5.97
C ASN A 66 7.54 20.63 -6.96
N LYS A 67 8.39 21.65 -7.09
CA LYS A 67 9.51 21.66 -8.06
C LYS A 67 10.48 20.47 -7.93
N PRO A 68 10.91 20.04 -6.71
CA PRO A 68 11.79 18.87 -6.55
C PRO A 68 11.15 17.58 -7.08
N ALA A 69 9.90 17.31 -6.72
CA ALA A 69 9.19 16.12 -7.20
C ALA A 69 8.96 16.18 -8.73
N ALA A 70 8.58 17.34 -9.26
CA ALA A 70 8.44 17.52 -10.71
C ALA A 70 9.76 17.26 -11.45
N GLY A 71 10.90 17.69 -10.88
CA GLY A 71 12.24 17.39 -11.41
C GLY A 71 12.56 15.89 -11.41
N HIS A 72 12.17 15.18 -10.35
CA HIS A 72 12.34 13.72 -10.26
C HIS A 72 11.58 12.98 -11.37
N PHE A 73 10.28 13.27 -11.55
CA PHE A 73 9.48 12.67 -12.63
C PHE A 73 9.99 13.07 -14.03
N LYS A 74 10.42 14.32 -14.21
CA LYS A 74 11.02 14.78 -15.47
C LYS A 74 12.29 14.00 -15.80
N LYS A 75 13.15 13.71 -14.80
CA LYS A 75 14.36 12.89 -15.00
C LYS A 75 14.00 11.46 -15.43
N ALA A 76 12.92 10.90 -14.90
CA ALA A 76 12.40 9.59 -15.28
C ALA A 76 11.64 9.58 -16.62
N GLY A 77 11.35 10.75 -17.21
CA GLY A 77 10.58 10.86 -18.45
C GLY A 77 9.09 10.52 -18.33
N VAL A 78 8.56 10.50 -17.08
CA VAL A 78 7.17 10.11 -16.80
C VAL A 78 6.33 11.26 -16.25
N THR A 79 5.02 11.16 -16.43
CA THR A 79 4.08 12.14 -15.86
C THR A 79 4.05 12.01 -14.33
N PRO A 80 3.92 13.14 -13.59
CA PRO A 80 3.82 13.12 -12.15
C PRO A 80 2.69 12.20 -11.64
N ARG A 81 2.97 11.44 -10.60
CA ARG A 81 2.02 10.56 -9.92
C ARG A 81 1.88 10.96 -8.46
N ARG A 82 0.76 10.57 -7.85
CA ARG A 82 0.40 10.96 -6.48
C ARG A 82 1.17 10.18 -5.42
N HIS A 83 1.30 8.88 -5.63
CA HIS A 83 1.90 7.95 -4.67
C HIS A 83 3.17 7.37 -5.26
N VAL A 84 4.25 7.39 -4.50
CA VAL A 84 5.54 6.82 -4.87
C VAL A 84 5.99 5.94 -3.72
N ALA A 85 6.43 4.73 -4.03
CA ALA A 85 6.98 3.81 -3.05
C ALA A 85 8.09 2.96 -3.68
N GLU A 86 9.01 2.49 -2.86
CA GLU A 86 10.06 1.57 -3.26
C GLU A 86 9.70 0.14 -2.84
N ILE A 87 9.90 -0.79 -3.76
CA ILE A 87 9.74 -2.21 -3.52
C ILE A 87 11.12 -2.84 -3.62
N ARG A 88 11.55 -3.52 -2.56
CA ARG A 88 12.80 -4.28 -2.54
C ARG A 88 12.67 -5.48 -3.46
N VAL A 89 13.66 -5.68 -4.31
CA VAL A 89 13.75 -6.80 -5.25
C VAL A 89 15.09 -7.51 -5.05
N ALA A 90 15.18 -8.74 -5.52
CA ALA A 90 16.43 -9.50 -5.46
C ALA A 90 17.43 -9.01 -6.50
N ASP A 91 16.94 -8.66 -7.68
CA ASP A 91 17.72 -8.10 -8.79
C ASP A 91 16.96 -6.95 -9.42
N ALA A 92 17.53 -5.76 -9.35
CA ALA A 92 16.95 -4.56 -9.91
C ALA A 92 17.33 -4.32 -11.38
N SER A 93 18.30 -5.04 -11.92
CA SER A 93 18.82 -4.84 -13.27
C SER A 93 17.84 -5.22 -14.39
N SER A 94 16.85 -6.05 -14.05
CA SER A 94 15.79 -6.49 -14.97
C SER A 94 14.71 -5.45 -15.24
N TYR A 95 14.75 -4.30 -14.53
CA TYR A 95 13.71 -3.25 -14.63
C TYR A 95 14.25 -2.00 -15.31
N GLU A 96 13.38 -1.38 -16.10
CA GLU A 96 13.69 -0.14 -16.80
C GLU A 96 12.82 1.02 -16.30
N VAL A 97 13.41 2.21 -16.25
CA VAL A 97 12.67 3.43 -15.91
C VAL A 97 11.66 3.74 -17.01
N GLY A 98 10.41 4.01 -16.63
CA GLY A 98 9.29 4.20 -17.55
C GLY A 98 8.50 2.92 -17.86
N GLN A 99 8.94 1.75 -17.39
CA GLN A 99 8.21 0.50 -17.55
C GLN A 99 6.90 0.53 -16.75
N ASP A 100 5.82 0.04 -17.34
CA ASP A 100 4.54 -0.14 -16.65
C ASP A 100 4.48 -1.49 -15.91
N VAL A 101 3.96 -1.44 -14.69
CA VAL A 101 3.69 -2.60 -13.84
C VAL A 101 2.18 -2.70 -13.66
N THR A 102 1.59 -3.77 -14.17
CA THR A 102 0.14 -4.02 -14.14
C THR A 102 -0.21 -5.11 -13.13
N VAL A 103 -1.50 -5.31 -12.89
CA VAL A 103 -2.02 -6.35 -11.99
C VAL A 103 -1.71 -7.77 -12.45
N ASP A 104 -1.30 -7.94 -13.71
CA ASP A 104 -1.02 -9.27 -14.31
C ASP A 104 0.10 -10.03 -13.59
N ILE A 105 0.96 -9.33 -12.84
CA ILE A 105 1.97 -9.96 -11.98
C ILE A 105 1.38 -10.89 -10.91
N PHE A 106 0.07 -10.81 -10.65
CA PHE A 106 -0.62 -11.63 -9.64
C PHE A 106 -1.47 -12.75 -10.24
N ASN A 107 -1.46 -12.98 -11.56
CA ASN A 107 -2.32 -13.98 -12.21
C ASN A 107 -2.18 -15.39 -11.64
N ASP A 108 -0.96 -15.77 -11.22
CA ASP A 108 -0.67 -17.08 -10.64
C ASP A 108 -0.67 -17.09 -9.11
N VAL A 109 -1.02 -15.95 -8.48
CA VAL A 109 -0.96 -15.78 -7.02
C VAL A 109 -2.34 -15.96 -6.40
N LYS A 110 -2.46 -16.90 -5.46
CA LYS A 110 -3.72 -17.17 -4.74
C LYS A 110 -4.00 -16.21 -3.58
N PHE A 111 -2.96 -15.73 -2.91
CA PHE A 111 -3.06 -14.87 -1.72
C PHE A 111 -2.11 -13.69 -1.85
N VAL A 112 -2.56 -12.54 -1.39
CA VAL A 112 -1.77 -11.31 -1.36
C VAL A 112 -1.85 -10.69 0.03
N ASP A 113 -0.75 -10.11 0.48
CA ASP A 113 -0.72 -9.29 1.68
C ASP A 113 -1.03 -7.84 1.32
N VAL A 114 -1.90 -7.21 2.09
CA VAL A 114 -2.32 -5.83 1.85
C VAL A 114 -1.89 -4.95 3.01
N THR A 115 -1.01 -4.00 2.73
CA THR A 115 -0.56 -2.99 3.70
C THR A 115 -1.20 -1.64 3.38
N GLY A 116 -1.77 -0.99 4.39
CA GLY A 116 -2.41 0.30 4.21
C GLY A 116 -2.53 1.09 5.50
N THR A 117 -2.78 2.39 5.36
CA THR A 117 -3.06 3.27 6.49
C THR A 117 -4.55 3.27 6.78
N THR A 118 -4.93 2.86 7.99
CA THR A 118 -6.32 2.86 8.42
C THR A 118 -6.86 4.29 8.63
N LYS A 119 -8.17 4.45 8.46
CA LYS A 119 -8.83 5.72 8.80
C LYS A 119 -8.62 6.06 10.27
N GLY A 120 -8.34 7.33 10.54
CA GLY A 120 -8.21 7.84 11.89
C GLY A 120 -9.50 7.65 12.70
N LYS A 121 -9.37 7.34 13.99
CA LYS A 121 -10.49 7.16 14.93
C LYS A 121 -10.55 8.30 15.98
N GLY A 122 -9.79 9.37 15.77
CA GLY A 122 -9.63 10.45 16.73
C GLY A 122 -8.88 10.00 17.98
N TYR A 123 -9.02 10.77 19.06
CA TYR A 123 -8.51 10.37 20.37
C TYR A 123 -9.42 9.26 20.93
N ALA A 124 -8.84 8.10 21.23
CA ALA A 124 -9.54 6.98 21.82
C ALA A 124 -8.84 6.55 23.12
N GLY A 125 -9.64 6.23 24.15
CA GLY A 125 -9.13 5.68 25.41
C GLY A 125 -8.49 4.30 25.22
N GLY A 126 -7.65 3.88 26.19
CA GLY A 126 -6.89 2.63 26.11
C GLY A 126 -7.72 1.38 25.84
N MET A 127 -8.92 1.30 26.41
CA MET A 127 -9.83 0.16 26.15
C MET A 127 -10.24 0.06 24.67
N LYS A 128 -10.57 1.18 24.02
CA LYS A 128 -10.98 1.19 22.60
C LYS A 128 -9.80 1.03 21.67
N ARG A 129 -8.67 1.70 21.95
CA ARG A 129 -7.52 1.76 21.04
C ARG A 129 -6.66 0.51 21.12
N HIS A 130 -6.46 -0.02 22.31
CA HIS A 130 -5.50 -1.10 22.60
C HIS A 130 -6.15 -2.37 23.18
N GLY A 131 -7.47 -2.36 23.39
CA GLY A 131 -8.16 -3.54 23.93
C GLY A 131 -7.89 -3.81 25.41
N PHE A 132 -7.50 -2.83 26.20
CA PHE A 132 -7.30 -2.99 27.64
C PHE A 132 -8.58 -3.40 28.34
N ALA A 133 -8.47 -4.32 29.30
CA ALA A 133 -9.61 -4.86 30.04
C ALA A 133 -10.33 -3.82 30.91
N GLY A 134 -9.61 -2.81 31.37
CA GLY A 134 -10.14 -1.89 32.37
C GLY A 134 -10.23 -2.51 33.76
N GLN A 135 -10.97 -1.87 34.65
CA GLN A 135 -11.17 -2.33 36.02
C GLN A 135 -12.63 -2.65 36.30
N GLY A 136 -12.87 -3.48 37.31
CA GLY A 136 -14.19 -3.92 37.70
C GLY A 136 -15.12 -2.79 38.15
N ALA A 137 -16.44 -3.01 38.09
CA ALA A 137 -17.46 -2.06 38.49
C ALA A 137 -17.69 -1.98 40.00
N ALA A 138 -17.11 -2.91 40.78
CA ALA A 138 -17.31 -3.05 42.21
C ALA A 138 -15.96 -3.13 42.97
N HIS A 139 -16.01 -3.49 44.27
CA HIS A 139 -14.86 -3.68 45.14
C HIS A 139 -13.94 -2.43 45.29
N GLY A 140 -14.56 -1.25 45.46
CA GLY A 140 -13.85 -0.03 45.77
C GLY A 140 -13.18 0.68 44.60
N ASN A 141 -13.49 0.29 43.39
CA ASN A 141 -12.86 0.86 42.18
C ASN A 141 -13.29 2.31 41.85
N GLN A 142 -14.29 2.85 42.54
CA GLN A 142 -14.79 4.22 42.35
C GLN A 142 -15.00 4.56 40.83
N ALA A 143 -14.39 5.66 40.33
CA ALA A 143 -14.57 6.16 38.98
C ALA A 143 -13.48 5.64 37.98
N ALA A 144 -12.67 4.65 38.35
CA ALA A 144 -11.49 4.24 37.57
C ALA A 144 -11.75 3.09 36.57
N HIS A 145 -13.01 2.79 36.24
CA HIS A 145 -13.40 1.64 35.42
C HIS A 145 -12.76 1.55 34.04
N ARG A 146 -12.43 2.65 33.42
CA ARG A 146 -11.84 2.71 32.07
C ARG A 146 -10.32 2.95 32.05
N ARG A 147 -9.65 2.83 33.17
CA ARG A 147 -8.18 2.85 33.26
C ARG A 147 -7.59 1.52 32.76
N VAL A 148 -6.30 1.57 32.47
CA VAL A 148 -5.52 0.33 32.20
C VAL A 148 -5.70 -0.59 33.39
N GLY A 149 -6.16 -1.78 33.17
CA GLY A 149 -6.41 -2.77 34.20
C GLY A 149 -5.14 -3.36 34.78
#